data_7218b9bf0cf885b7b14454ffdcd6e686
#
_entry.id   7218b9bf0cf885b7b14454ffdcd6e686
#
_cell.length_a   1.000
_cell.length_b   1.000
_cell.length_c   1.000
_cell.angle_alpha   90.00
_cell.angle_beta   90.00
_cell.angle_gamma   90.00
#
_symmetry.space_group_name_H-M   'P 1'
#
loop_
_entity.id
_entity.type
_entity.pdbx_description
1 polymer ?
#
loop_
_entity_poly.entity_id
_entity_poly.type
_entity_poly.pdbx_seq_one_letter_code
_entity_poly.pdbx_strand_id
1 'polypeptide(L)'
;MKQMNNKLQLVIPDVNHEEMYTKMMDLWEDLDEEIQPQLLSRYSSKMKENVSYAKWLEWCEDDRTTGSNLSTKIPCTLFFLIEDKKEMIGSIVINHGKTHRGHLHAGIAPWYRGEGYGTIMLKLAMEKCREMGFKSIEIVPYKENIGAVKTILNNGGVLLEEFCEEDVWSQRYEILL
;
A
#
# COMPACT_ATOMS: atom_id res chain seq x y z
N MET A 1 0.63 17.50 -20.85
CA MET A 1 -0.07 17.20 -19.59
C MET A 1 -1.47 16.71 -19.94
N LYS A 2 -1.72 15.39 -19.88
CA LYS A 2 -3.10 14.88 -19.91
C LYS A 2 -3.80 15.43 -18.67
N GLN A 3 -4.90 16.15 -18.85
CA GLN A 3 -5.82 16.44 -17.75
C GLN A 3 -6.33 15.08 -17.24
N MET A 4 -5.78 14.65 -16.09
CA MET A 4 -6.31 13.48 -15.37
C MET A 4 -7.65 13.88 -14.74
N ASN A 5 -8.69 13.84 -15.54
CA ASN A 5 -10.06 14.04 -15.07
C ASN A 5 -10.65 12.73 -14.51
N ASN A 6 -9.81 11.70 -14.39
CA ASN A 6 -10.14 10.39 -13.89
C ASN A 6 -10.18 10.41 -12.36
N LYS A 7 -11.25 9.95 -11.78
CA LYS A 7 -11.44 9.99 -10.32
C LYS A 7 -10.68 8.85 -9.65
N LEU A 8 -9.47 9.16 -9.18
CA LEU A 8 -8.70 8.26 -8.32
C LEU A 8 -9.29 8.22 -6.91
N GLN A 9 -9.40 7.02 -6.35
CA GLN A 9 -9.90 6.85 -4.99
C GLN A 9 -9.26 5.65 -4.31
N LEU A 10 -9.15 5.72 -2.97
CA LEU A 10 -8.82 4.57 -2.13
C LEU A 10 -10.11 3.90 -1.68
N VAL A 11 -10.22 2.60 -1.96
CA VAL A 11 -11.35 1.76 -1.57
C VAL A 11 -10.89 0.55 -0.77
N ILE A 12 -11.67 0.13 0.22
CA ILE A 12 -11.48 -1.16 0.86
C ILE A 12 -11.92 -2.23 -0.15
N PRO A 13 -11.11 -3.29 -0.41
CA PRO A 13 -11.51 -4.34 -1.33
C PRO A 13 -12.83 -5.00 -0.92
N ASP A 14 -13.67 -5.27 -1.91
CA ASP A 14 -14.89 -6.03 -1.76
C ASP A 14 -15.06 -7.02 -2.93
N VAL A 15 -16.17 -7.75 -2.96
CA VAL A 15 -16.45 -8.79 -3.97
C VAL A 15 -16.48 -8.26 -5.41
N ASN A 16 -16.74 -6.96 -5.60
CA ASN A 16 -16.80 -6.36 -6.95
C ASN A 16 -15.41 -6.04 -7.52
N HIS A 17 -14.35 -6.16 -6.71
CA HIS A 17 -12.99 -5.85 -7.11
C HIS A 17 -12.19 -7.09 -7.56
N GLU A 18 -12.80 -8.31 -7.57
CA GLU A 18 -12.11 -9.56 -7.88
C GLU A 18 -11.43 -9.55 -9.25
N GLU A 19 -12.15 -9.10 -10.29
CA GLU A 19 -11.63 -9.07 -11.66
C GLU A 19 -10.41 -8.17 -11.80
N MET A 20 -10.49 -6.93 -11.26
CA MET A 20 -9.38 -5.99 -11.35
C MET A 20 -8.17 -6.42 -10.50
N TYR A 21 -8.42 -7.03 -9.34
CA TYR A 21 -7.38 -7.61 -8.49
C TYR A 21 -6.67 -8.76 -9.22
N THR A 22 -7.43 -9.71 -9.76
CA THR A 22 -6.89 -10.86 -10.47
C THR A 22 -6.05 -10.42 -11.67
N LYS A 23 -6.57 -9.50 -12.48
CA LYS A 23 -5.84 -8.94 -13.63
C LYS A 23 -4.53 -8.29 -13.21
N MET A 24 -4.52 -7.51 -12.13
CA MET A 24 -3.30 -6.89 -11.63
C MET A 24 -2.28 -7.92 -11.15
N MET A 25 -2.73 -8.92 -10.37
CA MET A 25 -1.87 -9.95 -9.82
C MET A 25 -1.21 -10.78 -10.92
N ASP A 26 -2.00 -11.23 -11.91
CA ASP A 26 -1.50 -12.01 -13.04
C ASP A 26 -0.43 -11.24 -13.81
N LEU A 27 -0.69 -9.96 -14.14
CA LEU A 27 0.29 -9.13 -14.86
C LEU A 27 1.56 -8.83 -14.05
N TRP A 28 1.44 -8.66 -12.74
CA TRP A 28 2.60 -8.34 -11.89
C TRP A 28 3.49 -9.56 -11.67
N GLU A 29 2.88 -10.74 -11.47
CA GLU A 29 3.62 -11.99 -11.30
C GLU A 29 4.45 -12.38 -12.54
N ASP A 30 4.00 -11.99 -13.74
CA ASP A 30 4.73 -12.21 -14.99
C ASP A 30 6.03 -11.39 -15.10
N LEU A 31 6.21 -10.36 -14.25
CA LEU A 31 7.37 -9.47 -14.30
C LEU A 31 8.56 -9.91 -13.43
N ASP A 32 8.46 -11.02 -12.71
CA ASP A 32 9.49 -11.49 -11.76
C ASP A 32 9.91 -10.40 -10.73
N GLU A 33 8.97 -9.53 -10.38
CA GLU A 33 9.13 -8.50 -9.35
C GLU A 33 8.31 -8.84 -8.10
N GLU A 34 8.86 -8.49 -6.93
CA GLU A 34 8.12 -8.62 -5.67
C GLU A 34 6.90 -7.70 -5.66
N ILE A 35 5.72 -8.30 -5.45
CA ILE A 35 4.46 -7.57 -5.35
C ILE A 35 4.38 -6.83 -4.01
N GLN A 36 4.15 -5.54 -4.06
CA GLN A 36 4.05 -4.68 -2.89
C GLN A 36 2.66 -4.02 -2.78
N PRO A 37 2.14 -3.82 -1.57
CA PRO A 37 2.65 -4.32 -0.27
C PRO A 37 2.48 -5.85 -0.14
N GLN A 38 3.31 -6.48 0.68
CA GLN A 38 3.31 -7.95 0.86
C GLN A 38 1.92 -8.52 1.24
N LEU A 39 1.09 -7.73 1.92
CA LEU A 39 -0.27 -8.14 2.27
C LEU A 39 -1.13 -8.39 1.01
N LEU A 40 -0.88 -7.66 -0.07
CA LEU A 40 -1.54 -7.85 -1.36
C LEU A 40 -1.18 -9.20 -1.99
N SER A 41 0.11 -9.57 -1.96
CA SER A 41 0.64 -10.78 -2.58
C SER A 41 0.54 -12.03 -1.69
N ARG A 42 0.12 -11.87 -0.44
CA ARG A 42 -0.01 -12.99 0.52
C ARG A 42 -0.88 -14.13 0.01
N TYR A 43 -1.66 -13.85 -1.03
CA TYR A 43 -2.58 -14.78 -1.69
C TYR A 43 -2.43 -14.75 -3.21
N SER A 44 -1.17 -14.68 -3.67
CA SER A 44 -0.81 -14.67 -5.09
C SER A 44 -1.27 -15.92 -5.85
N SER A 45 -1.15 -15.94 -7.18
CA SER A 45 -1.61 -17.02 -8.04
C SER A 45 -1.03 -18.38 -7.69
N LYS A 46 0.20 -18.43 -7.17
CA LYS A 46 0.83 -19.67 -6.67
C LYS A 46 0.09 -20.28 -5.47
N MET A 47 -0.73 -19.46 -4.76
CA MET A 47 -1.61 -19.91 -3.68
C MET A 47 -3.06 -20.05 -4.11
N LYS A 48 -3.45 -19.56 -5.30
CA LYS A 48 -4.82 -19.64 -5.84
C LYS A 48 -5.39 -21.05 -5.94
N GLU A 49 -4.56 -22.05 -6.05
CA GLU A 49 -5.02 -23.46 -6.10
C GLU A 49 -5.83 -23.86 -4.86
N ASN A 50 -5.71 -23.11 -3.75
CA ASN A 50 -6.34 -23.45 -2.48
C ASN A 50 -7.10 -22.31 -1.79
N VAL A 51 -7.11 -21.09 -2.31
CA VAL A 51 -7.74 -19.93 -1.64
C VAL A 51 -8.52 -19.08 -2.65
N SER A 52 -9.82 -18.93 -2.41
CA SER A 52 -10.66 -18.04 -3.20
C SER A 52 -10.45 -16.56 -2.81
N TYR A 53 -10.77 -15.65 -3.75
CA TYR A 53 -10.79 -14.22 -3.46
C TYR A 53 -11.71 -13.87 -2.28
N ALA A 54 -12.86 -14.52 -2.17
CA ALA A 54 -13.77 -14.35 -1.04
C ALA A 54 -13.08 -14.72 0.30
N LYS A 55 -12.31 -15.79 0.33
CA LYS A 55 -11.54 -16.18 1.52
C LYS A 55 -10.44 -15.19 1.86
N TRP A 56 -9.79 -14.64 0.84
CA TRP A 56 -8.81 -13.57 1.03
C TRP A 56 -9.45 -12.30 1.61
N LEU A 57 -10.67 -11.94 1.18
CA LEU A 57 -11.42 -10.82 1.76
C LEU A 57 -11.74 -11.03 3.24
N GLU A 58 -12.13 -12.25 3.66
CA GLU A 58 -12.32 -12.57 5.07
C GLU A 58 -11.05 -12.30 5.88
N TRP A 59 -9.89 -12.68 5.36
CA TRP A 59 -8.61 -12.42 6.02
C TRP A 59 -8.25 -10.93 6.08
N CYS A 60 -8.56 -10.17 5.03
CA CYS A 60 -8.39 -8.71 5.07
C CYS A 60 -9.28 -8.07 6.15
N GLU A 61 -10.49 -8.59 6.35
CA GLU A 61 -11.40 -8.14 7.41
C GLU A 61 -10.87 -8.51 8.80
N ASP A 62 -10.35 -9.72 8.98
CA ASP A 62 -9.71 -10.15 10.23
C ASP A 62 -8.48 -9.29 10.55
N ASP A 63 -7.65 -8.99 9.54
CA ASP A 63 -6.48 -8.12 9.70
C ASP A 63 -6.91 -6.70 10.11
N ARG A 64 -8.02 -6.21 9.55
CA ARG A 64 -8.55 -4.87 9.85
C ARG A 64 -9.13 -4.77 11.25
N THR A 65 -9.75 -5.82 11.75
CA THR A 65 -10.47 -5.81 13.03
C THR A 65 -9.62 -6.26 14.20
N THR A 66 -8.82 -7.30 14.03
CA THR A 66 -8.07 -7.94 15.13
C THR A 66 -6.55 -7.94 14.94
N GLY A 67 -6.06 -7.92 13.69
CA GLY A 67 -4.65 -8.12 13.38
C GLY A 67 -4.11 -9.49 13.79
N SER A 68 -4.98 -10.45 14.13
CA SER A 68 -4.59 -11.75 14.70
C SER A 68 -3.70 -12.59 13.79
N ASN A 69 -3.88 -12.44 12.48
CA ASN A 69 -3.10 -13.15 11.45
C ASN A 69 -1.77 -12.46 11.11
N LEU A 70 -1.51 -11.26 11.66
CA LEU A 70 -0.32 -10.48 11.40
C LEU A 70 0.76 -10.80 12.44
N SER A 71 2.03 -10.78 12.02
CA SER A 71 3.16 -10.95 12.94
C SER A 71 3.23 -9.83 13.98
N THR A 72 2.85 -8.61 13.59
CA THR A 72 2.83 -7.43 14.46
C THR A 72 1.72 -7.45 15.50
N LYS A 73 0.65 -8.23 15.27
CA LYS A 73 -0.61 -8.19 16.04
C LYS A 73 -1.26 -6.80 16.11
N ILE A 74 -0.87 -5.90 15.20
CA ILE A 74 -1.45 -4.57 15.05
C ILE A 74 -2.42 -4.64 13.88
N PRO A 75 -3.72 -4.30 14.07
CA PRO A 75 -4.67 -4.25 12.98
C PRO A 75 -4.21 -3.33 11.86
N CYS A 76 -4.57 -3.65 10.63
CA CYS A 76 -4.27 -2.82 9.47
C CYS A 76 -5.40 -2.87 8.45
N THR A 77 -5.54 -1.79 7.68
CA THR A 77 -6.49 -1.72 6.57
C THR A 77 -5.76 -1.68 5.25
N LEU A 78 -6.09 -2.61 4.37
CA LEU A 78 -5.65 -2.60 2.98
C LEU A 78 -6.63 -1.77 2.15
N PHE A 79 -6.10 -0.87 1.32
CA PHE A 79 -6.86 -0.11 0.33
C PHE A 79 -6.32 -0.39 -1.07
N PHE A 80 -7.21 -0.48 -2.04
CA PHE A 80 -6.86 -0.39 -3.46
C PHE A 80 -6.91 1.06 -3.92
N LEU A 81 -5.91 1.50 -4.68
CA LEU A 81 -6.01 2.70 -5.48
C LEU A 81 -6.64 2.33 -6.81
N ILE A 82 -7.82 2.81 -7.07
CA ILE A 82 -8.58 2.53 -8.30
C ILE A 82 -8.86 3.81 -9.09
N GLU A 83 -8.90 3.67 -10.41
CA GLU A 83 -9.24 4.72 -11.35
C GLU A 83 -10.59 4.42 -11.99
N ASP A 84 -11.53 5.39 -11.89
CA ASP A 84 -12.88 5.33 -12.47
C ASP A 84 -13.65 4.01 -12.20
N LYS A 85 -13.34 3.32 -11.10
CA LYS A 85 -13.90 2.01 -10.72
C LYS A 85 -13.64 0.89 -11.76
N LYS A 86 -12.62 1.05 -12.60
CA LYS A 86 -12.33 0.11 -13.70
C LYS A 86 -10.96 -0.53 -13.59
N GLU A 87 -9.99 0.19 -13.08
CA GLU A 87 -8.61 -0.28 -13.02
C GLU A 87 -8.01 -0.09 -11.64
N MET A 88 -7.30 -1.10 -11.18
CA MET A 88 -6.48 -1.05 -10.00
C MET A 88 -5.07 -0.56 -10.39
N ILE A 89 -4.64 0.54 -9.77
CA ILE A 89 -3.35 1.19 -10.05
C ILE A 89 -2.28 0.72 -9.07
N GLY A 90 -2.69 0.43 -7.85
CA GLY A 90 -1.81 0.02 -6.77
C GLY A 90 -2.57 -0.22 -5.49
N SER A 91 -1.85 -0.40 -4.40
CA SER A 91 -2.48 -0.57 -3.09
C SER A 91 -1.61 -0.02 -1.97
N ILE A 92 -2.26 0.28 -0.85
CA ILE A 92 -1.62 0.77 0.36
C ILE A 92 -2.25 0.14 1.60
N VAL A 93 -1.38 -0.24 2.54
CA VAL A 93 -1.77 -0.72 3.87
C VAL A 93 -1.55 0.40 4.86
N ILE A 94 -2.55 0.66 5.69
CA ILE A 94 -2.47 1.56 6.85
C ILE A 94 -2.53 0.71 8.12
N ASN A 95 -1.42 0.64 8.85
CA ASN A 95 -1.39 0.03 10.17
C ASN A 95 -2.08 0.96 11.18
N HIS A 96 -2.95 0.41 12.04
CA HIS A 96 -3.68 1.18 13.06
C HIS A 96 -2.81 1.60 14.25
N GLY A 97 -1.54 1.20 14.24
CA GLY A 97 -0.53 1.59 15.21
C GLY A 97 0.85 1.59 14.56
N LYS A 98 1.82 2.15 15.28
CA LYS A 98 3.21 2.22 14.77
C LYS A 98 3.85 0.83 14.81
N THR A 99 4.36 0.41 13.66
CA THR A 99 5.22 -0.77 13.54
C THR A 99 6.69 -0.34 13.39
N HIS A 100 7.61 -1.32 13.41
CA HIS A 100 9.03 -1.05 13.11
C HIS A 100 9.21 -0.37 11.73
N ARG A 101 8.41 -0.76 10.74
CA ARG A 101 8.41 -0.22 9.38
C ARG A 101 7.46 0.98 9.20
N GLY A 102 7.00 1.61 10.29
CA GLY A 102 6.10 2.76 10.26
C GLY A 102 4.60 2.37 10.17
N HIS A 103 3.81 3.32 9.70
CA HIS A 103 2.35 3.17 9.60
C HIS A 103 1.89 2.71 8.21
N LEU A 104 2.66 3.00 7.15
CA LEU A 104 2.22 2.80 5.77
C LEU A 104 3.16 1.88 4.99
N HIS A 105 2.57 0.98 4.21
CA HIS A 105 3.23 0.15 3.22
C HIS A 105 2.46 0.23 1.92
N ALA A 106 3.13 0.51 0.80
CA ALA A 106 2.46 0.81 -0.45
C ALA A 106 3.20 0.27 -1.67
N GLY A 107 2.47 0.02 -2.73
CA GLY A 107 3.01 -0.33 -4.03
C GLY A 107 2.16 0.20 -5.17
N ILE A 108 2.81 0.70 -6.20
CA ILE A 108 2.21 1.01 -7.50
C ILE A 108 2.63 -0.07 -8.47
N ALA A 109 1.68 -0.60 -9.23
CA ALA A 109 1.97 -1.60 -10.23
C ALA A 109 3.04 -1.08 -11.23
N PRO A 110 4.00 -1.94 -11.65
CA PRO A 110 5.18 -1.50 -12.41
C PRO A 110 4.85 -0.64 -13.63
N TRP A 111 3.80 -0.97 -14.36
CA TRP A 111 3.40 -0.27 -15.59
C TRP A 111 2.71 1.09 -15.34
N TYR A 112 2.43 1.45 -14.08
CA TYR A 112 1.90 2.76 -13.70
C TYR A 112 2.92 3.63 -12.94
N ARG A 113 4.15 3.14 -12.76
CA ARG A 113 5.20 3.89 -12.06
C ARG A 113 5.69 5.09 -12.89
N GLY A 114 6.19 6.11 -12.20
CA GLY A 114 6.69 7.34 -12.85
C GLY A 114 5.61 8.35 -13.27
N GLU A 115 4.33 8.00 -13.17
CA GLU A 115 3.18 8.82 -13.58
C GLU A 115 2.61 9.71 -12.45
N GLY A 116 3.21 9.67 -11.24
CA GLY A 116 2.77 10.45 -10.08
C GLY A 116 1.71 9.79 -9.21
N TYR A 117 1.25 8.60 -9.55
CA TYR A 117 0.21 7.86 -8.78
C TYR A 117 0.60 7.62 -7.32
N GLY A 118 1.88 7.35 -7.03
CA GLY A 118 2.34 7.17 -5.65
C GLY A 118 2.11 8.41 -4.79
N THR A 119 2.40 9.60 -5.33
CA THR A 119 2.19 10.87 -4.63
C THR A 119 0.71 11.11 -4.34
N ILE A 120 -0.17 10.82 -5.30
CA ILE A 120 -1.63 10.94 -5.14
C ILE A 120 -2.14 9.91 -4.14
N MET A 121 -1.68 8.67 -4.24
CA MET A 121 -2.07 7.58 -3.32
C MET A 121 -1.72 7.92 -1.88
N LEU A 122 -0.50 8.44 -1.63
CA LEU A 122 -0.09 8.85 -0.28
C LEU A 122 -0.95 10.01 0.22
N LYS A 123 -1.26 10.99 -0.61
CA LYS A 123 -2.16 12.11 -0.24
C LYS A 123 -3.54 11.60 0.18
N LEU A 124 -4.15 10.69 -0.58
CA LEU A 124 -5.43 10.07 -0.23
C LEU A 124 -5.34 9.24 1.05
N ALA A 125 -4.22 8.52 1.26
CA ALA A 125 -3.99 7.76 2.48
C ALA A 125 -3.86 8.67 3.71
N MET A 126 -3.25 9.84 3.57
CA MET A 126 -3.18 10.83 4.66
C MET A 126 -4.59 11.30 5.07
N GLU A 127 -5.52 11.46 4.13
CA GLU A 127 -6.93 11.77 4.43
C GLU A 127 -7.57 10.64 5.25
N LYS A 128 -7.35 9.37 4.85
CA LYS A 128 -7.80 8.21 5.62
C LYS A 128 -7.19 8.16 7.04
N CYS A 129 -5.90 8.45 7.15
CA CYS A 129 -5.24 8.51 8.46
C CYS A 129 -5.85 9.60 9.37
N ARG A 130 -6.19 10.78 8.82
CA ARG A 130 -6.91 11.83 9.58
C ARG A 130 -8.29 11.35 10.04
N GLU A 131 -9.07 10.68 9.17
CA GLU A 131 -10.36 10.08 9.49
C GLU A 131 -10.23 9.05 10.63
N MET A 132 -9.10 8.31 10.68
CA MET A 132 -8.76 7.35 11.74
C MET A 132 -8.23 7.99 13.02
N GLY A 133 -8.03 9.32 13.05
CA GLY A 133 -7.61 10.08 14.22
C GLY A 133 -6.10 10.23 14.40
N PHE A 134 -5.28 9.83 13.43
CA PHE A 134 -3.83 10.05 13.48
C PHE A 134 -3.51 11.56 13.42
N LYS A 135 -2.46 11.96 14.14
CA LYS A 135 -1.92 13.33 14.13
C LYS A 135 -0.65 13.42 13.30
N SER A 136 0.08 12.33 13.22
CA SER A 136 1.23 12.13 12.34
C SER A 136 1.32 10.68 11.92
N ILE A 137 2.05 10.43 10.85
CA ILE A 137 2.36 9.09 10.36
C ILE A 137 3.86 8.97 10.11
N GLU A 138 4.39 7.79 10.36
CA GLU A 138 5.77 7.46 9.98
C GLU A 138 5.77 6.49 8.82
N ILE A 139 6.72 6.68 7.90
CA ILE A 139 6.95 5.83 6.74
C ILE A 139 8.44 5.52 6.67
N VAL A 140 8.77 4.27 6.40
CA VAL A 140 10.16 3.78 6.42
C VAL A 140 10.49 3.12 5.09
N PRO A 141 10.83 3.90 4.05
CA PRO A 141 11.31 3.36 2.78
C PRO A 141 12.75 2.85 2.92
N TYR A 142 13.14 1.95 2.03
CA TYR A 142 14.57 1.70 1.77
C TYR A 142 15.18 2.95 1.13
N LYS A 143 16.40 3.32 1.54
CA LYS A 143 17.10 4.52 1.05
C LYS A 143 17.28 4.53 -0.47
N GLU A 144 17.46 3.35 -1.05
CA GLU A 144 17.63 3.17 -2.51
C GLU A 144 16.31 3.29 -3.29
N ASN A 145 15.16 3.21 -2.59
CA ASN A 145 13.86 3.39 -3.23
C ASN A 145 13.55 4.87 -3.46
N ILE A 146 14.24 5.45 -4.45
CA ILE A 146 14.14 6.88 -4.78
C ILE A 146 12.70 7.29 -5.10
N GLY A 147 11.90 6.40 -5.69
CA GLY A 147 10.48 6.67 -5.99
C GLY A 147 9.65 6.88 -4.72
N ALA A 148 9.83 6.01 -3.71
CA ALA A 148 9.17 6.13 -2.43
C ALA A 148 9.64 7.38 -1.67
N VAL A 149 10.96 7.64 -1.65
CA VAL A 149 11.54 8.84 -0.99
C VAL A 149 10.94 10.12 -1.60
N LYS A 150 10.93 10.25 -2.92
CA LYS A 150 10.34 11.41 -3.61
C LYS A 150 8.84 11.55 -3.30
N THR A 151 8.11 10.45 -3.28
CA THR A 151 6.68 10.42 -2.94
C THR A 151 6.43 10.98 -1.55
N ILE A 152 7.24 10.58 -0.57
CA ILE A 152 7.14 11.03 0.82
C ILE A 152 7.47 12.52 0.94
N LEU A 153 8.58 12.95 0.34
CA LEU A 153 9.01 14.36 0.35
C LEU A 153 7.98 15.27 -0.33
N ASN A 154 7.38 14.85 -1.45
CA ASN A 154 6.32 15.58 -2.14
C ASN A 154 5.04 15.75 -1.31
N ASN A 155 4.85 14.92 -0.28
CA ASN A 155 3.74 14.99 0.67
C ASN A 155 4.14 15.61 2.02
N GLY A 156 5.28 16.29 2.09
CA GLY A 156 5.71 17.02 3.29
C GLY A 156 6.43 16.16 4.33
N GLY A 157 6.94 15.00 3.92
CA GLY A 157 7.72 14.14 4.81
C GLY A 157 9.02 14.79 5.27
N VAL A 158 9.32 14.67 6.56
CA VAL A 158 10.54 15.17 7.20
C VAL A 158 11.36 13.94 7.63
N LEU A 159 12.62 13.88 7.21
CA LEU A 159 13.54 12.82 7.61
C LEU A 159 13.85 12.94 9.11
N LEU A 160 13.58 11.87 9.86
CA LEU A 160 13.89 11.78 11.28
C LEU A 160 15.25 11.10 11.53
N GLU A 161 15.49 9.98 10.85
CA GLU A 161 16.71 9.19 11.01
C GLU A 161 17.01 8.34 9.79
N GLU A 162 18.28 7.93 9.66
CA GLU A 162 18.72 6.86 8.78
C GLU A 162 19.31 5.73 9.64
N PHE A 163 19.04 4.48 9.27
CA PHE A 163 19.58 3.32 9.97
C PHE A 163 19.83 2.18 9.00
N CYS A 164 20.73 1.27 9.40
CA CYS A 164 21.11 0.11 8.61
C CYS A 164 20.77 -1.18 9.38
N GLU A 165 20.08 -2.10 8.73
CA GLU A 165 19.77 -3.43 9.25
C GLU A 165 20.13 -4.45 8.18
N GLU A 166 20.88 -5.48 8.53
CA GLU A 166 21.31 -6.55 7.62
C GLU A 166 21.88 -6.01 6.29
N ASP A 167 22.74 -4.99 6.38
CA ASP A 167 23.36 -4.29 5.24
C ASP A 167 22.39 -3.50 4.33
N VAL A 168 21.14 -3.31 4.76
CA VAL A 168 20.14 -2.52 4.03
C VAL A 168 19.87 -1.20 4.74
N TRP A 169 20.10 -0.09 4.03
CA TRP A 169 19.82 1.24 4.55
C TRP A 169 18.36 1.63 4.39
N SER A 170 17.78 2.08 5.48
CA SER A 170 16.41 2.62 5.55
C SER A 170 16.40 4.05 6.07
N GLN A 171 15.36 4.80 5.70
CA GLN A 171 15.13 6.17 6.14
C GLN A 171 13.76 6.24 6.81
N ARG A 172 13.69 6.83 8.00
CA ARG A 172 12.41 7.07 8.69
C ARG A 172 11.97 8.51 8.46
N TYR A 173 10.80 8.68 7.90
CA TYR A 173 10.17 9.98 7.70
C TYR A 173 8.92 10.11 8.56
N GLU A 174 8.64 11.35 9.01
CA GLU A 174 7.35 11.72 9.61
C GLU A 174 6.61 12.68 8.70
N ILE A 175 5.30 12.53 8.63
CA ILE A 175 4.37 13.49 8.01
C ILE A 175 3.36 13.90 9.07
N LEU A 176 3.24 15.19 9.34
CA LEU A 176 2.17 15.77 10.16
C LEU A 176 0.88 15.82 9.35
N LEU A 177 -0.25 15.46 9.98
CA LEU A 177 -1.56 15.35 9.32
C LEU A 177 -2.48 16.51 9.64
#